data_afdef49636d35f8e80f94c419b7c8864
#
_entry.id   afdef49636d35f8e80f94c419b7c8864
#
_cell.length_a   1.000
_cell.length_b   1.000
_cell.length_c   1.000
_cell.angle_alpha   90.00
_cell.angle_beta   90.00
_cell.angle_gamma   90.00
#
_symmetry.space_group_name_H-M   'P 1'
#
loop_
_entity.id
_entity.type
_entity.pdbx_description
1 polymer ?
#
loop_
_entity_poly.entity_id
_entity_poly.type
_entity_poly.pdbx_seq_one_letter_code
_entity_poly.pdbx_strand_id
1 'polypeptide(L)' 'IEENGLNLGEMNKKLMEKVEELTLYIIQLKKEIEEIKTKVN' A
#
# COMPACT_ATOMS: atom_id res chain seq x y z
N ILE A 1 10.13 7.93 -22.89
CA ILE A 1 10.55 9.21 -22.37
C ILE A 1 11.84 9.04 -21.62
N GLU A 2 12.77 9.92 -21.88
CA GLU A 2 14.11 9.74 -21.34
C GLU A 2 14.14 9.90 -19.83
N GLU A 3 13.33 10.78 -19.29
CA GLU A 3 13.36 10.91 -17.85
C GLU A 3 12.90 9.63 -17.18
N ASN A 4 12.06 8.87 -17.85
CA ASN A 4 11.71 7.57 -17.32
C ASN A 4 12.93 6.68 -17.20
N GLY A 5 13.77 6.71 -18.22
CA GLY A 5 14.98 5.93 -18.19
C GLY A 5 15.90 6.38 -17.06
N LEU A 6 16.02 7.70 -16.87
CA LEU A 6 16.91 8.23 -15.85
C LEU A 6 16.39 7.96 -14.46
N ASN A 7 15.08 8.12 -14.26
CA ASN A 7 14.51 8.05 -12.92
C ASN A 7 13.80 6.73 -12.66
N LEU A 8 14.10 5.73 -13.46
CA LEU A 8 13.42 4.45 -13.29
C LEU A 8 13.67 3.87 -11.92
N GLY A 9 14.91 3.94 -11.45
CA GLY A 9 15.22 3.43 -10.13
C GLY A 9 14.51 4.16 -9.03
N GLU A 10 14.53 5.48 -9.11
CA GLU A 10 13.84 6.29 -8.11
C GLU A 10 12.33 6.06 -8.17
N MET A 11 11.81 5.98 -9.36
CA MET A 11 10.37 5.78 -9.50
C MET A 11 9.97 4.43 -8.93
N ASN A 12 10.75 3.39 -9.22
CA ASN A 12 10.46 2.08 -8.66
C ASN A 12 10.51 2.11 -7.15
N LYS A 13 11.48 2.81 -6.59
CA LYS A 13 11.60 2.92 -5.15
C LYS A 13 10.38 3.58 -4.55
N LYS A 14 9.94 4.67 -5.17
CA LYS A 14 8.75 5.37 -4.68
C LYS A 14 7.51 4.51 -4.82
N LEU A 15 7.40 3.79 -5.92
CA LEU A 15 6.26 2.91 -6.12
C LEU A 15 6.23 1.82 -5.08
N MET A 16 7.38 1.25 -4.76
CA MET A 16 7.43 0.21 -3.74
C MET A 16 7.06 0.75 -2.38
N GLU A 17 7.54 1.94 -2.07
CA GLU A 17 7.16 2.58 -0.81
C GLU A 17 5.65 2.79 -0.75
N LYS A 18 5.09 3.25 -1.86
CA LYS A 18 3.65 3.47 -1.89
C LYS A 18 2.89 2.17 -1.77
N VAL A 19 3.36 1.13 -2.41
CA VAL A 19 2.71 -0.18 -2.33
C VAL A 19 2.75 -0.69 -0.89
N GLU A 20 3.88 -0.53 -0.22
CA GLU A 20 3.96 -0.95 1.17
C GLU A 20 2.99 -0.17 2.03
N GLU A 21 2.92 1.12 1.81
CA GLU A 21 2.01 1.95 2.58
C GLU A 21 0.56 1.52 2.37
N LEU A 22 0.21 1.28 1.11
CA LEU A 22 -1.14 0.85 0.81
C LEU A 22 -1.42 -0.53 1.40
N THR A 23 -0.44 -1.40 1.37
CA THR A 23 -0.61 -2.74 1.92
C THR A 23 -0.88 -2.66 3.42
N LEU A 24 -0.14 -1.85 4.13
CA LEU A 24 -0.37 -1.67 5.57
C LEU A 24 -1.76 -1.11 5.82
N TYR A 25 -2.18 -0.19 4.98
CA TYR A 25 -3.51 0.41 5.11
C TYR A 25 -4.60 -0.65 4.93
N ILE A 26 -4.41 -1.51 3.95
CA ILE A 26 -5.38 -2.56 3.67
C ILE A 26 -5.44 -3.55 4.84
N ILE A 27 -4.28 -3.89 5.39
CA ILE A 27 -4.24 -4.81 6.52
C ILE A 27 -4.99 -4.22 7.70
N GLN A 28 -4.79 -2.93 7.95
CA GLN A 28 -5.48 -2.28 9.04
C GLN A 28 -6.99 -2.29 8.82
N LEU A 29 -7.42 -1.99 7.61
CA LEU A 29 -8.84 -2.01 7.30
C LEU A 29 -9.42 -3.39 7.50
N LYS A 30 -8.68 -4.40 7.09
CA LYS A 30 -9.15 -5.77 7.25
C LYS A 30 -9.32 -6.12 8.72
N LYS A 31 -8.39 -5.70 9.54
CA LYS A 31 -8.50 -5.95 10.97
C LYS A 31 -9.73 -5.26 11.54
N GLU A 32 -9.98 -4.03 11.13
CA GLU A 32 -11.13 -3.30 11.62
C GLU A 32 -12.43 -3.97 11.20
N ILE A 33 -12.46 -4.48 9.97
CA ILE A 33 -13.65 -5.17 9.50
C ILE A 33 -13.90 -6.42 10.33
N GLU A 34 -12.86 -7.17 10.63
CA GLU A 34 -13.00 -8.37 11.42
C GLU A 34 -13.47 -8.06 12.81
N GLU A 35 -12.97 -6.98 13.38
CA GLU A 35 -13.42 -6.56 14.70
C GLU A 35 -14.89 -6.21 14.69
N ILE A 36 -15.34 -5.53 13.66
CA ILE A 36 -16.76 -5.16 13.56
C ILE A 36 -17.60 -6.41 13.43
N LYS A 37 -17.15 -7.36 12.63
CA LYS A 37 -17.91 -8.60 12.47
C LYS A 37 -18.04 -9.33 13.79
N THR A 38 -16.96 -9.38 14.54
CA THR A 38 -16.98 -10.06 15.82
C THR A 38 -17.96 -9.37 16.77
N LYS A 39 -17.97 -8.07 16.77
CA LYS A 39 -18.85 -7.34 17.68
C LYS A 39 -20.31 -7.48 17.28
N VAL A 40 -20.56 -7.46 15.99
CA VAL A 40 -21.94 -7.57 15.52
C VAL A 40 -22.51 -8.94 15.84
N ASN A 41 -21.67 -9.95 15.71
CA ASN A 41 -22.12 -11.28 16.04
C ASN A 41 -22.13 -11.48 17.53
#